data_83abcbe9ba3186e8633ffabe47d688ca
#
_entry.id   83abcbe9ba3186e8633ffabe47d688ca
#
_cell.length_a   1.000
_cell.length_b   1.000
_cell.length_c   1.000
_cell.angle_alpha   90.00
_cell.angle_beta   90.00
_cell.angle_gamma   90.00
#
_symmetry.space_group_name_H-M   'P 1'
#
loop_
_entity.id
_entity.type
_entity.pdbx_description
1 polymer ?
#
loop_
_entity_poly.entity_id
_entity_poly.type
_entity_poly.pdbx_seq_one_letter_code
_entity_poly.pdbx_strand_id
1 'polypeptide(L)'
;MVKVIHNLSRYVSLFLLLLIFTACTSNPKVTPTVEQQEIQFSSGGTAFLSIPSLNGNKIAIHIKKPAGDGPFPVLIGVAGGDGMYAFQSALPIRLLEKGIVTVDFASQGRGESEGDDNHHGFVHQDDLKAIVDFVSGLSFVQKDNIGILSYSYGAVLATGALARYPDMPIAFLIDWEGPSSPGKDIQRGLENDEAWANELVQFLNNGREPTSEELSQILLHGGSLFDEAYWAERDASRFAADISCPYLRVQFDQDHAQGLSKSHMIAIINTATMSSGQWTRCNDNPPNIIYSEEELSHYHFHHYSDNEIAGLSSIYSQSVDTILLGYVEEMFFSRPYESQ
;
A
#
# COMPACT_ATOMS: atom_id res chain seq x y z
N MET A 1 28.11 13.96 -65.51
CA MET A 1 27.94 15.02 -66.50
C MET A 1 27.18 16.17 -65.83
N VAL A 2 27.88 17.28 -65.70
CA VAL A 2 27.45 18.69 -65.65
C VAL A 2 26.56 19.08 -64.48
N LYS A 3 27.20 19.72 -63.47
CA LYS A 3 27.23 21.18 -63.12
C LYS A 3 25.86 21.85 -63.14
N VAL A 4 25.44 22.39 -61.98
CA VAL A 4 25.51 23.85 -61.81
C VAL A 4 25.53 24.21 -60.35
N ILE A 5 26.60 24.86 -59.94
CA ILE A 5 26.79 25.70 -58.78
C ILE A 5 26.31 27.13 -59.15
N HIS A 6 25.87 27.86 -58.16
CA HIS A 6 25.62 29.32 -58.02
C HIS A 6 24.15 29.59 -57.64
N ASN A 7 23.85 30.27 -56.56
CA ASN A 7 24.44 31.51 -56.05
C ASN A 7 24.13 31.70 -54.56
N LEU A 8 25.16 31.95 -53.79
CA LEU A 8 25.09 32.69 -52.53
C LEU A 8 24.86 34.17 -52.85
N SER A 9 23.84 34.76 -52.31
CA SER A 9 23.81 36.21 -52.14
C SER A 9 22.85 36.63 -51.03
N ARG A 10 23.45 36.97 -49.90
CA ARG A 10 23.21 38.20 -49.13
C ARG A 10 21.75 38.61 -48.94
N TYR A 11 21.19 38.24 -47.76
CA TYR A 11 20.38 39.20 -46.99
C TYR A 11 20.76 39.06 -45.51
N VAL A 12 21.66 39.96 -45.10
CA VAL A 12 21.85 40.33 -43.71
C VAL A 12 20.63 41.18 -43.36
N SER A 13 19.67 40.61 -42.73
CA SER A 13 18.60 41.36 -42.07
C SER A 13 18.86 41.35 -40.58
N LEU A 14 19.21 42.51 -40.12
CA LEU A 14 19.33 42.94 -38.74
C LEU A 14 18.04 42.60 -38.00
N PHE A 15 17.95 41.44 -37.31
CA PHE A 15 16.90 41.18 -36.34
C PHE A 15 17.39 41.71 -34.99
N LEU A 16 16.87 42.87 -34.65
CA LEU A 16 16.91 43.45 -33.32
C LEU A 16 16.36 42.42 -32.33
N LEU A 17 17.23 41.82 -31.52
CA LEU A 17 16.84 40.95 -30.41
C LEU A 17 16.24 41.85 -29.33
N LEU A 18 14.91 42.00 -29.37
CA LEU A 18 14.16 42.52 -28.24
C LEU A 18 14.13 41.38 -27.19
N LEU A 19 15.08 41.45 -26.25
CA LEU A 19 15.01 40.67 -25.02
C LEU A 19 13.81 41.18 -24.21
N ILE A 20 12.66 40.59 -24.46
CA ILE A 20 11.51 40.64 -23.53
C ILE A 20 11.91 39.75 -22.38
N PHE A 21 12.42 40.34 -21.31
CA PHE A 21 12.42 39.73 -20.00
C PHE A 21 10.94 39.55 -19.58
N THR A 22 10.31 38.46 -19.97
CA THR A 22 9.15 37.97 -19.26
C THR A 22 9.66 37.54 -17.89
N ALA A 23 9.51 38.42 -16.92
CA ALA A 23 9.58 38.06 -15.54
C ALA A 23 8.59 36.89 -15.34
N CYS A 24 9.11 35.68 -15.23
CA CYS A 24 8.36 34.60 -14.64
C CYS A 24 8.04 35.03 -13.20
N THR A 25 6.92 35.69 -13.04
CA THR A 25 6.28 35.73 -11.73
C THR A 25 5.97 34.29 -11.41
N SER A 26 6.81 33.68 -10.59
CA SER A 26 6.47 32.45 -9.89
C SER A 26 5.17 32.75 -9.16
N ASN A 27 4.05 32.24 -9.69
CA ASN A 27 2.85 32.17 -8.92
C ASN A 27 3.24 31.49 -7.61
N PRO A 28 3.00 32.10 -6.46
CA PRO A 28 3.17 31.39 -5.21
C PRO A 28 2.34 30.12 -5.34
N LYS A 29 2.96 28.96 -5.16
CA LYS A 29 2.22 27.72 -4.91
C LYS A 29 1.30 28.04 -3.75
N VAL A 30 0.03 28.25 -4.04
CA VAL A 30 -1.01 28.29 -3.04
C VAL A 30 -1.03 26.85 -2.53
N THR A 31 -0.27 26.60 -1.48
CA THR A 31 -0.52 25.44 -0.65
C THR A 31 -1.94 25.62 -0.17
N PRO A 32 -2.90 24.74 -0.50
CA PRO A 32 -4.23 24.84 0.04
C PRO A 32 -4.04 24.75 1.55
N THR A 33 -4.20 25.85 2.25
CA THR A 33 -4.45 25.84 3.69
C THR A 33 -5.77 25.11 3.82
N VAL A 34 -5.70 23.83 4.16
CA VAL A 34 -6.87 23.11 4.66
C VAL A 34 -7.27 23.93 5.88
N GLU A 35 -8.32 24.75 5.75
CA GLU A 35 -9.01 25.27 6.92
C GLU A 35 -9.23 24.06 7.80
N GLN A 36 -8.75 24.10 9.03
CA GLN A 36 -8.93 23.02 9.99
C GLN A 36 -10.43 22.93 10.26
N GLN A 37 -11.09 22.18 9.42
CA GLN A 37 -12.48 21.86 9.61
C GLN A 37 -12.54 21.05 10.89
N GLU A 38 -13.18 21.61 11.92
CA GLU A 38 -13.31 20.95 13.21
C GLU A 38 -13.99 19.60 12.99
N ILE A 39 -13.25 18.52 13.19
CA ILE A 39 -13.76 17.16 12.96
C ILE A 39 -14.79 16.86 14.05
N GLN A 40 -16.03 16.65 13.65
CA GLN A 40 -17.11 16.28 14.55
C GLN A 40 -17.11 14.78 14.79
N PHE A 41 -16.75 14.38 15.99
CA PHE A 41 -16.82 12.98 16.42
C PHE A 41 -18.20 12.69 17.03
N SER A 42 -18.76 11.51 16.70
CA SER A 42 -19.92 10.97 17.41
C SER A 42 -19.57 10.66 18.88
N SER A 43 -20.60 10.41 19.71
CA SER A 43 -20.40 10.03 21.10
C SER A 43 -19.54 8.77 21.30
N GLY A 44 -19.38 7.95 20.26
CA GLY A 44 -18.49 6.78 20.23
C GLY A 44 -17.08 7.06 19.68
N GLY A 45 -16.71 8.34 19.48
CA GLY A 45 -15.39 8.73 18.98
C GLY A 45 -15.15 8.42 17.51
N THR A 46 -16.22 8.26 16.71
CA THR A 46 -16.12 7.97 15.24
C THR A 46 -16.47 9.21 14.44
N ALA A 47 -15.67 9.50 13.41
CA ALA A 47 -15.95 10.51 12.40
C ALA A 47 -15.88 9.88 10.99
N PHE A 48 -16.78 10.32 10.10
CA PHE A 48 -16.83 9.99 8.69
C PHE A 48 -16.57 11.26 7.91
N LEU A 49 -15.57 11.24 7.07
CA LEU A 49 -15.09 12.42 6.36
C LEU A 49 -14.88 12.11 4.89
N SER A 50 -14.79 13.16 4.11
CA SER A 50 -14.37 13.10 2.71
C SER A 50 -13.25 14.11 2.51
N ILE A 51 -12.09 13.65 2.04
CA ILE A 51 -10.90 14.47 1.80
C ILE A 51 -10.52 14.43 0.31
N PRO A 52 -9.89 15.47 -0.24
CA PRO A 52 -9.39 15.41 -1.59
C PRO A 52 -8.16 14.49 -1.70
N SER A 53 -8.14 13.64 -2.72
CA SER A 53 -6.94 12.98 -3.22
C SER A 53 -6.02 13.96 -3.95
N LEU A 54 -4.83 13.52 -4.33
CA LEU A 54 -3.88 14.37 -5.08
C LEU A 54 -4.42 14.81 -6.45
N ASN A 55 -5.30 14.04 -7.07
CA ASN A 55 -5.97 14.39 -8.32
C ASN A 55 -7.27 15.20 -8.15
N GLY A 56 -7.68 15.47 -6.90
CA GLY A 56 -8.86 16.25 -6.55
C GLY A 56 -10.15 15.46 -6.33
N ASN A 57 -10.20 14.16 -6.67
CA ASN A 57 -11.34 13.30 -6.34
C ASN A 57 -11.43 13.13 -4.82
N LYS A 58 -12.65 12.94 -4.32
CA LYS A 58 -12.88 12.78 -2.88
C LYS A 58 -12.70 11.34 -2.45
N ILE A 59 -11.99 11.16 -1.34
CA ILE A 59 -11.76 9.88 -0.68
C ILE A 59 -12.55 9.86 0.62
N ALA A 60 -13.36 8.81 0.82
CA ALA A 60 -14.05 8.56 2.07
C ALA A 60 -13.10 7.97 3.11
N ILE A 61 -13.07 8.56 4.29
CA ILE A 61 -12.26 8.11 5.42
C ILE A 61 -13.09 7.96 6.68
N HIS A 62 -12.77 6.97 7.49
CA HIS A 62 -13.34 6.73 8.80
C HIS A 62 -12.25 6.87 9.86
N ILE A 63 -12.45 7.74 10.82
CA ILE A 63 -11.52 7.93 11.95
C ILE A 63 -12.21 7.49 13.22
N LYS A 64 -11.57 6.60 13.99
CA LYS A 64 -11.99 6.29 15.34
C LYS A 64 -10.92 6.75 16.30
N LYS A 65 -11.29 7.58 17.27
CA LYS A 65 -10.39 8.23 18.21
C LYS A 65 -10.70 7.78 19.63
N PRO A 66 -9.69 7.46 20.46
CA PRO A 66 -9.86 7.26 21.89
C PRO A 66 -10.44 8.51 22.58
N ALA A 67 -10.98 8.35 23.76
CA ALA A 67 -11.41 9.48 24.56
C ALA A 67 -10.21 10.36 24.98
N GLY A 68 -10.42 11.66 25.10
CA GLY A 68 -9.39 12.64 25.46
C GLY A 68 -8.87 13.44 24.25
N ASP A 69 -7.93 14.34 24.54
CA ASP A 69 -7.45 15.32 23.56
C ASP A 69 -6.23 14.84 22.74
N GLY A 70 -5.54 13.83 23.22
CA GLY A 70 -4.31 13.32 22.59
C GLY A 70 -3.07 14.12 23.01
N PRO A 71 -1.98 14.16 22.20
CA PRO A 71 -1.89 13.48 20.90
C PRO A 71 -1.75 11.96 21.03
N PHE A 72 -2.30 11.24 20.08
CA PHE A 72 -2.32 9.77 20.03
C PHE A 72 -1.49 9.23 18.86
N PRO A 73 -0.92 8.03 18.98
CA PRO A 73 -0.43 7.27 17.82
C PRO A 73 -1.59 6.91 16.90
N VAL A 74 -1.31 6.74 15.62
CA VAL A 74 -2.32 6.46 14.60
C VAL A 74 -1.94 5.22 13.79
N LEU A 75 -2.89 4.31 13.60
CA LEU A 75 -2.76 3.20 12.65
C LEU A 75 -3.69 3.44 11.46
N ILE A 76 -3.12 3.48 10.26
CA ILE A 76 -3.85 3.57 9.00
C ILE A 76 -4.00 2.15 8.44
N GLY A 77 -5.24 1.71 8.22
CA GLY A 77 -5.54 0.43 7.60
C GLY A 77 -5.61 0.54 6.08
N VAL A 78 -4.95 -0.39 5.38
CA VAL A 78 -4.97 -0.50 3.92
C VAL A 78 -5.62 -1.82 3.54
N ALA A 79 -6.80 -1.74 2.89
CA ALA A 79 -7.59 -2.91 2.51
C ALA A 79 -6.90 -3.75 1.42
N GLY A 80 -7.09 -5.06 1.46
CA GLY A 80 -6.66 -5.98 0.42
C GLY A 80 -7.70 -6.19 -0.69
N GLY A 81 -7.30 -6.72 -1.82
CA GLY A 81 -8.16 -7.07 -2.94
C GLY A 81 -9.14 -5.96 -3.31
N ASP A 82 -10.41 -6.30 -3.46
CA ASP A 82 -11.50 -5.35 -3.73
C ASP A 82 -12.13 -4.77 -2.46
N GLY A 83 -11.46 -4.94 -1.31
CA GLY A 83 -11.94 -4.45 -0.03
C GLY A 83 -12.13 -2.93 -0.04
N MET A 84 -13.30 -2.48 0.43
CA MET A 84 -13.56 -1.05 0.61
C MET A 84 -12.78 -0.51 1.81
N TYR A 85 -12.80 -1.24 2.91
CA TYR A 85 -12.20 -0.85 4.19
C TYR A 85 -11.37 -1.98 4.76
N ALA A 86 -10.27 -1.64 5.44
CA ALA A 86 -9.34 -2.60 6.04
C ALA A 86 -9.87 -3.19 7.35
N PHE A 87 -10.51 -2.36 8.17
CA PHE A 87 -10.90 -2.72 9.53
C PHE A 87 -12.33 -3.25 9.60
N GLN A 88 -12.52 -4.50 9.18
CA GLN A 88 -13.82 -5.17 9.18
C GLN A 88 -14.02 -6.12 10.39
N SER A 89 -13.05 -6.18 11.31
CA SER A 89 -13.02 -7.02 12.50
C SER A 89 -13.21 -6.23 13.80
N ALA A 90 -12.93 -6.87 14.93
CA ALA A 90 -12.91 -6.23 16.25
C ALA A 90 -11.60 -5.47 16.54
N LEU A 91 -10.59 -5.60 15.70
CA LEU A 91 -9.27 -5.00 15.91
C LEU A 91 -9.30 -3.49 16.19
N PRO A 92 -10.09 -2.65 15.47
CA PRO A 92 -10.13 -1.21 15.75
C PRO A 92 -10.62 -0.88 17.16
N ILE A 93 -11.57 -1.63 17.70
CA ILE A 93 -12.07 -1.40 19.07
C ILE A 93 -10.96 -1.68 20.08
N ARG A 94 -10.23 -2.79 19.89
CA ARG A 94 -9.11 -3.18 20.76
C ARG A 94 -7.95 -2.17 20.68
N LEU A 95 -7.69 -1.60 19.52
CA LEU A 95 -6.68 -0.54 19.32
C LEU A 95 -7.07 0.75 20.04
N LEU A 96 -8.36 1.13 20.00
CA LEU A 96 -8.85 2.29 20.76
C LEU A 96 -8.63 2.12 22.27
N GLU A 97 -8.85 0.93 22.83
CA GLU A 97 -8.59 0.61 24.23
C GLU A 97 -7.11 0.76 24.62
N LYS A 98 -6.20 0.63 23.63
CA LYS A 98 -4.76 0.85 23.77
C LYS A 98 -4.33 2.31 23.55
N GLY A 99 -5.28 3.20 23.31
CA GLY A 99 -4.99 4.61 23.06
C GLY A 99 -4.51 4.90 21.62
N ILE A 100 -4.80 4.03 20.67
CA ILE A 100 -4.39 4.18 19.28
C ILE A 100 -5.59 4.63 18.44
N VAL A 101 -5.43 5.72 17.69
CA VAL A 101 -6.39 6.15 16.67
C VAL A 101 -6.34 5.20 15.50
N THR A 102 -7.49 4.83 14.94
CA THR A 102 -7.55 4.07 13.69
C THR A 102 -8.11 4.93 12.57
N VAL A 103 -7.49 4.86 11.41
CA VAL A 103 -7.94 5.49 10.17
C VAL A 103 -8.14 4.40 9.14
N ASP A 104 -9.35 4.35 8.59
CA ASP A 104 -9.75 3.44 7.54
C ASP A 104 -10.26 4.23 6.35
N PHE A 105 -10.08 3.75 5.15
CA PHE A 105 -10.46 4.51 3.95
C PHE A 105 -10.86 3.60 2.80
N ALA A 106 -11.71 4.13 1.95
CA ALA A 106 -11.99 3.55 0.64
C ALA A 106 -11.14 4.27 -0.41
N SER A 107 -10.33 3.54 -1.17
CA SER A 107 -9.60 4.12 -2.31
C SER A 107 -10.57 4.61 -3.40
N GLN A 108 -10.10 5.45 -4.31
CA GLN A 108 -10.90 5.93 -5.44
C GLN A 108 -11.58 4.77 -6.18
N GLY A 109 -12.84 5.00 -6.59
CA GLY A 109 -13.68 3.98 -7.25
C GLY A 109 -14.28 2.93 -6.31
N ARG A 110 -14.04 3.02 -4.99
CA ARG A 110 -14.56 2.08 -4.01
C ARG A 110 -15.41 2.78 -2.95
N GLY A 111 -16.41 2.07 -2.43
CA GLY A 111 -17.30 2.59 -1.39
C GLY A 111 -17.90 3.93 -1.75
N GLU A 112 -17.72 4.92 -0.86
CA GLU A 112 -18.23 6.28 -1.02
C GLU A 112 -17.21 7.23 -1.67
N SER A 113 -16.06 6.72 -2.13
CA SER A 113 -15.02 7.50 -2.80
C SER A 113 -15.36 7.74 -4.27
N GLU A 114 -15.00 8.92 -4.76
CA GLU A 114 -15.14 9.31 -6.16
C GLU A 114 -14.04 8.65 -7.03
N GLY A 115 -14.18 8.80 -8.36
CA GLY A 115 -13.19 8.33 -9.33
C GLY A 115 -13.40 6.89 -9.76
N ASP A 116 -12.42 6.36 -10.48
CA ASP A 116 -12.41 5.00 -10.98
C ASP A 116 -11.46 4.12 -10.16
N ASP A 117 -11.77 2.84 -10.00
CA ASP A 117 -10.92 1.88 -9.31
C ASP A 117 -9.61 1.64 -10.10
N ASN A 118 -8.50 1.99 -9.50
CA ASN A 118 -7.17 1.76 -10.06
C ASN A 118 -6.51 0.47 -9.54
N HIS A 119 -7.25 -0.33 -8.77
CA HIS A 119 -6.80 -1.62 -8.24
C HIS A 119 -5.38 -1.59 -7.67
N HIS A 120 -5.16 -0.76 -6.63
CA HIS A 120 -3.88 -0.57 -5.91
C HIS A 120 -2.71 0.00 -6.72
N GLY A 121 -2.95 0.50 -7.95
CA GLY A 121 -1.94 1.20 -8.74
C GLY A 121 -1.64 2.62 -8.22
N PHE A 122 -1.00 3.42 -9.04
CA PHE A 122 -0.50 4.74 -8.65
C PHE A 122 -1.57 5.69 -8.12
N VAL A 123 -2.81 5.63 -8.64
CA VAL A 123 -3.90 6.49 -8.14
C VAL A 123 -4.24 6.16 -6.69
N HIS A 124 -4.35 4.89 -6.33
CA HIS A 124 -4.60 4.47 -4.95
C HIS A 124 -3.40 4.74 -4.02
N GLN A 125 -2.16 4.68 -4.53
CA GLN A 125 -0.97 5.07 -3.79
C GLN A 125 -0.97 6.58 -3.50
N ASP A 126 -1.45 7.40 -4.43
CA ASP A 126 -1.66 8.84 -4.25
C ASP A 126 -2.76 9.12 -3.21
N ASP A 127 -3.79 8.28 -3.14
CA ASP A 127 -4.83 8.36 -2.10
C ASP A 127 -4.22 8.17 -0.70
N LEU A 128 -3.40 7.13 -0.51
CA LEU A 128 -2.73 6.90 0.77
C LEU A 128 -1.83 8.08 1.16
N LYS A 129 -1.11 8.65 0.20
CA LYS A 129 -0.31 9.87 0.44
C LYS A 129 -1.18 11.02 0.94
N ALA A 130 -2.31 11.29 0.28
CA ALA A 130 -3.24 12.35 0.67
C ALA A 130 -3.81 12.12 2.09
N ILE A 131 -4.12 10.86 2.44
CA ILE A 131 -4.60 10.47 3.76
C ILE A 131 -3.52 10.70 4.82
N VAL A 132 -2.28 10.29 4.57
CA VAL A 132 -1.17 10.51 5.52
C VAL A 132 -0.93 12.02 5.75
N ASP A 133 -0.96 12.82 4.70
CA ASP A 133 -0.82 14.29 4.80
C ASP A 133 -1.95 14.90 5.64
N PHE A 134 -3.18 14.50 5.39
CA PHE A 134 -4.33 14.97 6.15
C PHE A 134 -4.22 14.57 7.64
N VAL A 135 -3.97 13.29 7.91
CA VAL A 135 -3.89 12.73 9.27
C VAL A 135 -2.76 13.38 10.07
N SER A 136 -1.59 13.55 9.47
CA SER A 136 -0.43 14.19 10.13
C SER A 136 -0.68 15.65 10.49
N GLY A 137 -1.66 16.31 9.86
CA GLY A 137 -2.09 17.67 10.17
C GLY A 137 -3.04 17.80 11.36
N LEU A 138 -3.60 16.70 11.86
CA LEU A 138 -4.60 16.71 12.94
C LEU A 138 -3.97 16.99 14.30
N SER A 139 -4.59 17.85 15.11
CA SER A 139 -4.06 18.30 16.40
C SER A 139 -3.94 17.19 17.45
N PHE A 140 -4.78 16.15 17.34
CA PHE A 140 -4.78 15.00 18.25
C PHE A 140 -3.85 13.86 17.84
N VAL A 141 -3.03 14.04 16.79
CA VAL A 141 -2.15 13.01 16.21
C VAL A 141 -0.69 13.25 16.60
N GLN A 142 -0.02 12.20 17.03
CA GLN A 142 1.44 12.15 17.17
C GLN A 142 2.05 12.00 15.77
N LYS A 143 2.53 13.12 15.20
CA LYS A 143 2.99 13.18 13.80
C LYS A 143 4.09 12.20 13.46
N ASP A 144 4.97 11.90 14.40
CA ASP A 144 6.09 10.97 14.24
C ASP A 144 5.73 9.54 14.67
N ASN A 145 4.45 9.24 14.84
CA ASN A 145 3.98 7.96 15.34
C ASN A 145 2.73 7.51 14.56
N ILE A 146 2.85 7.49 13.25
CA ILE A 146 1.83 7.02 12.30
C ILE A 146 2.32 5.70 11.71
N GLY A 147 1.61 4.59 11.97
CA GLY A 147 1.87 3.28 11.39
C GLY A 147 0.88 2.95 10.28
N ILE A 148 1.27 2.06 9.39
CA ILE A 148 0.41 1.46 8.37
C ILE A 148 0.26 -0.03 8.65
N LEU A 149 -0.97 -0.54 8.56
CA LEU A 149 -1.28 -1.98 8.53
C LEU A 149 -1.95 -2.30 7.21
N SER A 150 -1.28 -3.06 6.36
CA SER A 150 -1.81 -3.52 5.09
C SER A 150 -2.23 -4.99 5.14
N TYR A 151 -3.35 -5.29 4.48
CA TYR A 151 -3.87 -6.63 4.36
C TYR A 151 -3.73 -7.13 2.93
N SER A 152 -3.14 -8.33 2.75
CA SER A 152 -3.13 -8.99 1.45
C SER A 152 -2.66 -8.06 0.32
N TYR A 153 -3.44 -7.93 -0.74
CA TYR A 153 -3.13 -7.05 -1.88
C TYR A 153 -2.91 -5.57 -1.51
N GLY A 154 -3.36 -5.14 -0.34
CA GLY A 154 -3.07 -3.80 0.20
C GLY A 154 -1.58 -3.50 0.40
N ALA A 155 -0.75 -4.54 0.51
CA ALA A 155 0.71 -4.40 0.57
C ALA A 155 1.29 -3.74 -0.69
N VAL A 156 0.70 -3.99 -1.85
CA VAL A 156 1.08 -3.37 -3.12
C VAL A 156 0.90 -1.85 -3.05
N LEU A 157 -0.25 -1.42 -2.55
CA LEU A 157 -0.57 -0.01 -2.37
C LEU A 157 0.35 0.64 -1.34
N ALA A 158 0.52 0.01 -0.17
CA ALA A 158 1.31 0.54 0.93
C ALA A 158 2.80 0.67 0.55
N THR A 159 3.41 -0.39 0.01
CA THR A 159 4.82 -0.36 -0.41
C THR A 159 5.06 0.62 -1.55
N GLY A 160 4.14 0.67 -2.53
CA GLY A 160 4.22 1.61 -3.64
C GLY A 160 4.14 3.07 -3.19
N ALA A 161 3.22 3.40 -2.28
CA ALA A 161 3.12 4.74 -1.72
C ALA A 161 4.39 5.13 -0.94
N LEU A 162 4.92 4.23 -0.09
CA LEU A 162 6.14 4.47 0.68
C LEU A 162 7.37 4.68 -0.20
N ALA A 163 7.51 3.91 -1.28
CA ALA A 163 8.61 4.06 -2.23
C ALA A 163 8.52 5.36 -3.04
N ARG A 164 7.31 5.76 -3.47
CA ARG A 164 7.09 6.96 -4.27
C ARG A 164 7.12 8.25 -3.45
N TYR A 165 6.80 8.16 -2.18
CA TYR A 165 6.72 9.29 -1.25
C TYR A 165 7.55 9.06 0.01
N PRO A 166 8.90 9.01 -0.12
CA PRO A 166 9.79 8.65 0.99
C PRO A 166 9.73 9.64 2.18
N ASP A 167 9.22 10.83 1.97
CA ASP A 167 9.08 11.87 3.00
C ASP A 167 7.78 11.75 3.82
N MET A 168 6.95 10.72 3.57
CA MET A 168 5.79 10.48 4.42
C MET A 168 6.25 10.16 5.86
N PRO A 169 5.64 10.79 6.88
CA PRO A 169 6.03 10.58 8.28
C PRO A 169 5.47 9.26 8.82
N ILE A 170 5.90 8.15 8.23
CA ILE A 170 5.45 6.81 8.63
C ILE A 170 6.50 6.17 9.54
N ALA A 171 6.07 5.80 10.74
CA ALA A 171 6.92 5.16 11.73
C ALA A 171 7.23 3.70 11.39
N PHE A 172 6.28 2.99 10.77
CA PHE A 172 6.47 1.59 10.35
C PHE A 172 5.35 1.12 9.39
N LEU A 173 5.65 0.06 8.65
CA LEU A 173 4.68 -0.74 7.89
C LEU A 173 4.56 -2.13 8.51
N ILE A 174 3.35 -2.56 8.83
CA ILE A 174 3.00 -3.97 9.07
C ILE A 174 2.25 -4.47 7.85
N ASP A 175 2.71 -5.58 7.29
CA ASP A 175 2.12 -6.23 6.12
C ASP A 175 1.66 -7.64 6.48
N TRP A 176 0.34 -7.90 6.40
CA TRP A 176 -0.22 -9.22 6.58
C TRP A 176 -0.38 -9.89 5.22
N GLU A 177 0.50 -10.85 4.93
CA GLU A 177 0.47 -11.76 3.77
C GLU A 177 0.25 -11.10 2.40
N GLY A 178 0.88 -9.94 2.15
CA GLY A 178 0.78 -9.26 0.87
C GLY A 178 1.55 -9.97 -0.26
N PRO A 179 1.07 -9.91 -1.51
CA PRO A 179 1.76 -10.48 -2.65
C PRO A 179 2.96 -9.62 -3.07
N SER A 180 3.99 -10.27 -3.60
CA SER A 180 5.23 -9.60 -4.04
C SER A 180 5.07 -8.94 -5.42
N SER A 181 4.67 -9.73 -6.41
CA SER A 181 4.48 -9.29 -7.78
C SER A 181 3.29 -10.05 -8.38
N PRO A 182 2.05 -9.65 -8.05
CA PRO A 182 0.86 -10.47 -8.30
C PRO A 182 0.71 -10.95 -9.72
N GLY A 183 0.98 -10.08 -10.71
CA GLY A 183 0.86 -10.46 -12.10
C GLY A 183 1.84 -11.52 -12.54
N LYS A 184 3.11 -11.37 -12.17
CA LYS A 184 4.15 -12.36 -12.51
C LYS A 184 3.92 -13.67 -11.78
N ASP A 185 3.47 -13.60 -10.53
CA ASP A 185 3.25 -14.79 -9.73
C ASP A 185 2.04 -15.57 -10.21
N ILE A 186 0.93 -14.91 -10.54
CA ILE A 186 -0.24 -15.56 -11.14
C ILE A 186 0.11 -16.15 -12.49
N GLN A 187 0.79 -15.40 -13.36
CA GLN A 187 1.21 -15.91 -14.66
C GLN A 187 2.09 -17.17 -14.53
N ARG A 188 3.11 -17.12 -13.67
CA ARG A 188 3.98 -18.28 -13.40
C ARG A 188 3.20 -19.46 -12.84
N GLY A 189 2.30 -19.22 -11.88
CA GLY A 189 1.47 -20.28 -11.31
C GLY A 189 0.58 -20.95 -12.34
N LEU A 190 -0.03 -20.19 -13.25
CA LEU A 190 -0.83 -20.73 -14.34
C LEU A 190 0.01 -21.47 -15.39
N GLU A 191 1.18 -20.97 -15.76
CA GLU A 191 2.12 -21.62 -16.69
C GLU A 191 2.64 -22.96 -16.14
N ASN A 192 2.78 -23.07 -14.83
CA ASN A 192 3.22 -24.29 -14.15
C ASN A 192 2.08 -25.18 -13.67
N ASP A 193 0.82 -24.84 -13.97
CA ASP A 193 -0.38 -25.55 -13.51
C ASP A 193 -0.43 -25.71 -11.97
N GLU A 194 0.03 -24.68 -11.25
CA GLU A 194 0.02 -24.67 -9.79
C GLU A 194 -1.41 -24.57 -9.24
N ALA A 195 -1.75 -25.44 -8.29
CA ALA A 195 -3.11 -25.56 -7.78
C ALA A 195 -3.66 -24.25 -7.22
N TRP A 196 -2.83 -23.49 -6.46
CA TRP A 196 -3.24 -22.22 -5.87
C TRP A 196 -3.64 -21.15 -6.91
N ALA A 197 -2.94 -21.10 -8.05
CA ALA A 197 -3.25 -20.14 -9.10
C ALA A 197 -4.56 -20.52 -9.81
N ASN A 198 -4.76 -21.81 -10.06
CA ASN A 198 -6.01 -22.32 -10.63
C ASN A 198 -7.19 -22.15 -9.66
N GLU A 199 -6.99 -22.41 -8.35
CA GLU A 199 -8.00 -22.19 -7.32
C GLU A 199 -8.39 -20.71 -7.19
N LEU A 200 -7.40 -19.80 -7.23
CA LEU A 200 -7.65 -18.35 -7.21
C LEU A 200 -8.50 -17.93 -8.40
N VAL A 201 -8.16 -18.39 -9.60
CA VAL A 201 -8.93 -18.10 -10.81
C VAL A 201 -10.35 -18.66 -10.71
N GLN A 202 -10.51 -19.90 -10.25
CA GLN A 202 -11.82 -20.50 -10.06
C GLN A 202 -12.65 -19.76 -9.02
N PHE A 203 -12.04 -19.35 -7.91
CA PHE A 203 -12.70 -18.55 -6.88
C PHE A 203 -13.22 -17.23 -7.44
N LEU A 204 -12.35 -16.48 -8.12
CA LEU A 204 -12.72 -15.19 -8.72
C LEU A 204 -13.79 -15.32 -9.81
N ASN A 205 -13.85 -16.49 -10.48
CA ASN A 205 -14.82 -16.79 -11.52
C ASN A 205 -16.03 -17.61 -11.04
N ASN A 206 -16.30 -17.63 -9.74
CA ASN A 206 -17.41 -18.38 -9.13
C ASN A 206 -17.43 -19.88 -9.48
N GLY A 207 -16.25 -20.51 -9.52
CA GLY A 207 -16.08 -21.93 -9.76
C GLY A 207 -16.19 -22.38 -11.23
N ARG A 208 -16.27 -21.44 -12.18
CA ARG A 208 -16.23 -21.68 -13.61
C ARG A 208 -14.83 -21.40 -14.16
N GLU A 209 -14.36 -22.19 -15.11
CA GLU A 209 -13.13 -21.84 -15.82
C GLU A 209 -13.34 -20.56 -16.67
N PRO A 210 -12.50 -19.53 -16.50
CA PRO A 210 -12.59 -18.32 -17.29
C PRO A 210 -12.01 -18.55 -18.70
N THR A 211 -12.52 -17.81 -19.66
CA THR A 211 -11.83 -17.62 -20.92
C THR A 211 -10.57 -16.77 -20.71
N SER A 212 -9.63 -16.80 -21.65
CA SER A 212 -8.40 -15.97 -21.56
C SER A 212 -8.71 -14.48 -21.43
N GLU A 213 -9.80 -13.99 -22.07
CA GLU A 213 -10.23 -12.61 -21.98
C GLU A 213 -10.85 -12.32 -20.61
N GLU A 214 -11.75 -13.17 -20.12
CA GLU A 214 -12.33 -13.06 -18.78
C GLU A 214 -11.27 -13.17 -17.70
N LEU A 215 -10.28 -14.06 -17.86
CA LEU A 215 -9.16 -14.15 -16.93
C LEU A 215 -8.44 -12.81 -16.80
N SER A 216 -8.13 -12.16 -17.91
CA SER A 216 -7.54 -10.82 -17.88
C SER A 216 -8.43 -9.81 -17.15
N GLN A 217 -9.73 -9.81 -17.38
CA GLN A 217 -10.67 -8.87 -16.76
C GLN A 217 -10.87 -9.17 -15.27
N ILE A 218 -11.05 -10.43 -14.90
CA ILE A 218 -11.32 -10.84 -13.52
C ILE A 218 -10.11 -10.59 -12.62
N LEU A 219 -8.91 -10.99 -13.09
CA LEU A 219 -7.69 -10.89 -12.30
C LEU A 219 -7.08 -9.49 -12.25
N LEU A 220 -7.36 -8.66 -13.25
CA LEU A 220 -6.62 -7.42 -13.50
C LEU A 220 -7.49 -6.18 -13.47
N HIS A 221 -8.78 -6.30 -13.19
CA HIS A 221 -9.71 -5.16 -13.21
C HIS A 221 -9.55 -4.27 -14.45
N GLY A 222 -9.52 -4.92 -15.63
CA GLY A 222 -9.35 -4.24 -16.92
C GLY A 222 -7.92 -4.18 -17.45
N GLY A 223 -6.91 -4.59 -16.64
CA GLY A 223 -5.55 -4.79 -17.13
C GLY A 223 -5.38 -6.13 -17.86
N SER A 224 -4.25 -6.33 -18.49
CA SER A 224 -3.85 -7.60 -19.13
C SER A 224 -2.71 -8.25 -18.37
N LEU A 225 -2.66 -9.59 -18.35
CA LEU A 225 -1.50 -10.33 -17.81
C LEU A 225 -0.18 -9.94 -18.49
N PHE A 226 -0.25 -9.39 -19.71
CA PHE A 226 0.90 -8.98 -20.50
C PHE A 226 1.13 -7.45 -20.50
N ASP A 227 0.36 -6.69 -19.74
CA ASP A 227 0.56 -5.24 -19.59
C ASP A 227 1.63 -4.97 -18.54
N GLU A 228 2.88 -4.84 -18.98
CA GLU A 228 4.02 -4.57 -18.10
C GLU A 228 3.88 -3.25 -17.35
N ALA A 229 3.27 -2.22 -17.94
CA ALA A 229 3.08 -0.93 -17.28
C ALA A 229 2.06 -1.05 -16.14
N TYR A 230 0.96 -1.74 -16.36
CA TYR A 230 -0.04 -2.03 -15.34
C TYR A 230 0.58 -2.76 -14.14
N TRP A 231 1.41 -3.79 -14.40
CA TRP A 231 2.04 -4.58 -13.32
C TRP A 231 3.19 -3.86 -12.65
N ALA A 232 3.90 -2.98 -13.36
CA ALA A 232 4.96 -2.16 -12.76
C ALA A 232 4.44 -1.22 -11.66
N GLU A 233 3.18 -0.80 -11.74
CA GLU A 233 2.51 -0.04 -10.69
C GLU A 233 2.15 -0.88 -9.45
N ARG A 234 2.20 -2.20 -9.58
CA ARG A 234 1.71 -3.19 -8.59
C ARG A 234 2.78 -4.20 -8.17
N ASP A 235 4.03 -3.92 -8.42
CA ASP A 235 5.15 -4.79 -8.05
C ASP A 235 5.68 -4.39 -6.65
N ALA A 236 5.07 -4.97 -5.60
CA ALA A 236 5.46 -4.70 -4.22
C ALA A 236 6.91 -5.13 -3.93
N SER A 237 7.42 -6.17 -4.59
CA SER A 237 8.81 -6.58 -4.42
C SER A 237 9.78 -5.53 -4.94
N ARG A 238 9.45 -4.85 -6.04
CA ARG A 238 10.23 -3.72 -6.55
C ARG A 238 10.19 -2.52 -5.60
N PHE A 239 9.02 -2.18 -5.10
CA PHE A 239 8.85 -1.07 -4.17
C PHE A 239 9.51 -1.32 -2.82
N ALA A 240 9.59 -2.57 -2.39
CA ALA A 240 10.25 -2.96 -1.14
C ALA A 240 11.72 -2.51 -1.05
N ALA A 241 12.39 -2.31 -2.20
CA ALA A 241 13.76 -1.80 -2.24
C ALA A 241 13.87 -0.34 -1.73
N ASP A 242 12.81 0.44 -1.86
CA ASP A 242 12.77 1.87 -1.58
C ASP A 242 11.83 2.22 -0.41
N ILE A 243 11.42 1.24 0.40
CA ILE A 243 10.62 1.50 1.62
C ILE A 243 11.40 2.42 2.55
N SER A 244 10.77 3.49 3.00
CA SER A 244 11.37 4.55 3.81
C SER A 244 11.23 4.38 5.33
N CYS A 245 10.60 3.30 5.80
CA CYS A 245 10.34 3.04 7.22
C CYS A 245 10.60 1.56 7.59
N PRO A 246 10.71 1.24 8.88
CA PRO A 246 10.75 -0.14 9.39
C PRO A 246 9.61 -0.99 8.83
N TYR A 247 9.91 -2.22 8.44
CA TYR A 247 8.99 -3.14 7.80
C TYR A 247 8.85 -4.45 8.55
N LEU A 248 7.64 -4.76 9.01
CA LEU A 248 7.28 -6.01 9.65
C LEU A 248 6.31 -6.80 8.76
N ARG A 249 6.72 -8.00 8.36
CA ARG A 249 5.84 -8.97 7.68
C ARG A 249 5.20 -9.90 8.71
N VAL A 250 3.88 -10.08 8.62
CA VAL A 250 3.13 -11.10 9.35
C VAL A 250 2.77 -12.21 8.39
N GLN A 251 3.28 -13.42 8.64
CA GLN A 251 3.15 -14.57 7.75
C GLN A 251 2.70 -15.81 8.52
N PHE A 252 1.74 -16.52 7.96
CA PHE A 252 1.30 -17.82 8.45
C PHE A 252 1.96 -18.97 7.67
N ASP A 253 1.99 -20.14 8.26
CA ASP A 253 2.50 -21.36 7.65
C ASP A 253 1.71 -21.78 6.42
N GLN A 254 0.42 -21.47 6.39
CA GLN A 254 -0.45 -21.58 5.22
C GLN A 254 -0.91 -20.18 4.83
N ASP A 255 -0.31 -19.63 3.78
CA ASP A 255 -0.66 -18.31 3.24
C ASP A 255 -2.08 -18.35 2.65
N HIS A 256 -2.87 -17.29 2.90
CA HIS A 256 -4.27 -17.24 2.46
C HIS A 256 -4.42 -17.22 0.92
N ALA A 257 -3.39 -16.80 0.19
CA ALA A 257 -3.39 -16.73 -1.27
C ALA A 257 -2.53 -17.81 -1.92
N GLN A 258 -1.39 -18.18 -1.31
CA GLN A 258 -0.42 -19.12 -1.87
C GLN A 258 -0.38 -20.48 -1.17
N GLY A 259 -1.22 -20.71 -0.15
CA GLY A 259 -1.18 -21.95 0.61
C GLY A 259 0.17 -22.16 1.30
N LEU A 260 0.85 -23.27 1.02
CA LEU A 260 2.15 -23.59 1.65
C LEU A 260 3.34 -22.81 1.07
N SER A 261 3.19 -22.17 -0.07
CA SER A 261 4.26 -21.37 -0.68
C SER A 261 4.59 -20.14 0.18
N LYS A 262 5.88 -19.77 0.23
CA LYS A 262 6.38 -18.57 0.89
C LYS A 262 7.08 -17.63 -0.10
N SER A 263 6.91 -17.85 -1.39
CA SER A 263 7.63 -17.09 -2.43
C SER A 263 7.36 -15.59 -2.37
N HIS A 264 6.13 -15.16 -2.06
CA HIS A 264 5.81 -13.74 -1.86
C HIS A 264 6.55 -13.14 -0.67
N MET A 265 6.50 -13.83 0.48
CA MET A 265 7.22 -13.41 1.68
C MET A 265 8.72 -13.26 1.40
N ILE A 266 9.34 -14.31 0.85
CA ILE A 266 10.78 -14.33 0.54
C ILE A 266 11.14 -13.17 -0.39
N ALA A 267 10.37 -12.96 -1.46
CA ALA A 267 10.65 -11.92 -2.43
C ALA A 267 10.60 -10.52 -1.81
N ILE A 268 9.55 -10.18 -1.07
CA ILE A 268 9.39 -8.85 -0.47
C ILE A 268 10.40 -8.61 0.64
N ILE A 269 10.49 -9.53 1.61
CA ILE A 269 11.30 -9.30 2.81
C ILE A 269 12.79 -9.26 2.47
N ASN A 270 13.25 -10.15 1.57
CA ASN A 270 14.65 -10.15 1.14
C ASN A 270 15.00 -8.87 0.36
N THR A 271 14.11 -8.39 -0.51
CA THR A 271 14.34 -7.14 -1.22
C THR A 271 14.41 -5.96 -0.26
N ALA A 272 13.47 -5.86 0.67
CA ALA A 272 13.51 -4.83 1.71
C ALA A 272 14.81 -4.90 2.53
N THR A 273 15.17 -6.10 2.99
CA THR A 273 16.38 -6.31 3.81
C THR A 273 17.67 -5.93 3.07
N MET A 274 17.78 -6.29 1.80
CA MET A 274 19.00 -6.05 1.02
C MET A 274 19.15 -4.62 0.51
N SER A 275 18.05 -3.93 0.27
CA SER A 275 18.05 -2.70 -0.54
C SER A 275 17.58 -1.46 0.20
N SER A 276 16.55 -1.55 1.06
CA SER A 276 15.98 -0.36 1.69
C SER A 276 16.87 0.25 2.79
N GLY A 277 17.72 -0.55 3.40
CA GLY A 277 18.52 -0.14 4.57
C GLY A 277 17.70 0.08 5.84
N GLN A 278 16.43 -0.28 5.82
CA GLN A 278 15.54 -0.17 6.97
C GLN A 278 15.53 -1.47 7.78
N TRP A 279 15.09 -1.37 9.03
CA TRP A 279 14.83 -2.55 9.84
C TRP A 279 13.72 -3.39 9.22
N THR A 280 13.97 -4.69 9.04
CA THR A 280 13.00 -5.63 8.47
C THR A 280 12.87 -6.86 9.35
N ARG A 281 11.65 -7.38 9.52
CA ARG A 281 11.41 -8.61 10.27
C ARG A 281 10.18 -9.35 9.73
N CYS A 282 10.23 -10.67 9.74
CA CYS A 282 9.05 -11.51 9.53
C CYS A 282 8.70 -12.20 10.85
N ASN A 283 7.49 -12.00 11.36
CA ASN A 283 7.01 -12.53 12.64
C ASN A 283 8.01 -12.25 13.79
N ASP A 284 8.25 -13.25 14.63
CA ASP A 284 9.20 -13.20 15.75
C ASP A 284 10.60 -13.71 15.38
N ASN A 285 10.90 -13.84 14.07
CA ASN A 285 12.24 -14.20 13.63
C ASN A 285 13.22 -13.03 13.90
N PRO A 286 14.55 -13.31 13.93
CA PRO A 286 15.53 -12.24 14.04
C PRO A 286 15.36 -11.19 12.92
N PRO A 287 15.61 -9.90 13.20
CA PRO A 287 15.52 -8.87 12.19
C PRO A 287 16.67 -8.96 11.16
N ASN A 288 16.43 -8.38 9.99
CA ASN A 288 17.42 -8.21 8.93
C ASN A 288 18.05 -9.50 8.40
N ILE A 289 17.35 -10.63 8.50
CA ILE A 289 17.81 -11.89 7.92
C ILE A 289 17.31 -12.06 6.48
N ILE A 290 18.06 -12.83 5.71
CA ILE A 290 17.68 -13.25 4.35
C ILE A 290 17.04 -14.63 4.44
N TYR A 291 15.87 -14.77 3.90
CA TYR A 291 15.10 -16.01 3.87
C TYR A 291 15.42 -16.83 2.63
N SER A 292 15.45 -18.15 2.76
CA SER A 292 15.54 -19.08 1.64
C SER A 292 14.48 -20.18 1.76
N GLU A 293 14.02 -20.71 0.62
CA GLU A 293 13.05 -21.82 0.60
C GLU A 293 13.61 -23.08 1.28
N GLU A 294 14.91 -23.32 1.19
CA GLU A 294 15.57 -24.49 1.78
C GLU A 294 15.62 -24.46 3.31
N GLU A 295 15.57 -23.26 3.89
CA GLU A 295 15.68 -23.05 5.33
C GLU A 295 14.35 -22.72 6.02
N LEU A 296 13.21 -22.80 5.31
CA LEU A 296 11.90 -22.42 5.83
C LEU A 296 11.53 -23.12 7.14
N SER A 297 12.00 -24.36 7.35
CA SER A 297 11.77 -25.11 8.60
C SER A 297 12.46 -24.52 9.83
N HIS A 298 13.41 -23.62 9.65
CA HIS A 298 14.17 -22.96 10.73
C HIS A 298 13.48 -21.67 11.19
N TYR A 299 12.49 -21.17 10.43
CA TYR A 299 11.81 -19.91 10.71
C TYR A 299 10.47 -20.13 11.39
N HIS A 300 10.09 -19.15 12.21
CA HIS A 300 8.81 -19.15 12.89
C HIS A 300 7.71 -18.55 11.98
N PHE A 301 6.65 -19.33 11.75
CA PHE A 301 5.41 -18.89 11.11
C PHE A 301 4.25 -19.05 12.08
N HIS A 302 3.27 -18.17 11.98
CA HIS A 302 2.02 -18.36 12.73
C HIS A 302 1.22 -19.52 12.14
N HIS A 303 0.35 -20.11 12.96
CA HIS A 303 -0.58 -21.15 12.54
C HIS A 303 -2.00 -20.63 12.69
N TYR A 304 -2.86 -20.97 11.75
CA TYR A 304 -4.28 -20.83 11.96
C TYR A 304 -4.73 -21.87 13.00
N SER A 305 -5.74 -21.50 13.81
CA SER A 305 -6.35 -22.49 14.71
C SER A 305 -7.06 -23.58 13.92
N ASP A 306 -7.28 -24.74 14.54
CA ASP A 306 -7.95 -25.91 13.91
C ASP A 306 -9.33 -25.59 13.28
N ASN A 307 -9.97 -24.49 13.72
CA ASN A 307 -11.26 -24.02 13.20
C ASN A 307 -11.12 -22.94 12.11
N GLU A 308 -9.91 -22.48 11.81
CA GLU A 308 -9.59 -21.46 10.83
C GLU A 308 -8.89 -22.13 9.65
N ILE A 309 -9.55 -22.11 8.51
CA ILE A 309 -8.93 -22.57 7.26
C ILE A 309 -8.28 -21.33 6.63
N ALA A 310 -7.00 -21.45 6.25
CA ALA A 310 -6.35 -20.43 5.45
C ALA A 310 -7.20 -20.10 4.22
N GLY A 311 -7.51 -18.83 4.06
CA GLY A 311 -8.38 -18.33 3.01
C GLY A 311 -8.85 -16.90 3.30
N LEU A 312 -9.61 -16.30 2.40
CA LEU A 312 -10.07 -14.91 2.55
C LEU A 312 -10.86 -14.65 3.83
N SER A 313 -11.56 -15.67 4.36
CA SER A 313 -12.29 -15.58 5.62
C SER A 313 -11.40 -15.50 6.87
N SER A 314 -10.14 -15.91 6.78
CA SER A 314 -9.20 -15.88 7.91
C SER A 314 -8.66 -14.49 8.20
N ILE A 315 -8.68 -13.58 7.23
CA ILE A 315 -8.19 -12.19 7.35
C ILE A 315 -8.82 -11.47 8.55
N TYR A 316 -10.08 -11.75 8.85
CA TYR A 316 -10.86 -11.09 9.90
C TYR A 316 -11.14 -11.98 11.10
N SER A 317 -10.34 -13.04 11.28
CA SER A 317 -10.52 -13.94 12.42
C SER A 317 -10.01 -13.31 13.72
N GLN A 318 -10.58 -13.77 14.84
CA GLN A 318 -10.18 -13.28 16.16
C GLN A 318 -8.70 -13.61 16.50
N SER A 319 -8.16 -14.70 15.97
CA SER A 319 -6.77 -15.09 16.19
C SER A 319 -5.82 -14.18 15.41
N VAL A 320 -6.11 -13.88 14.15
CA VAL A 320 -5.35 -12.92 13.34
C VAL A 320 -5.38 -11.53 13.99
N ASP A 321 -6.56 -11.05 14.41
CA ASP A 321 -6.67 -9.78 15.15
C ASP A 321 -5.79 -9.75 16.40
N THR A 322 -5.67 -10.86 17.13
CA THR A 322 -4.88 -10.94 18.34
C THR A 322 -3.37 -10.85 18.04
N ILE A 323 -2.94 -11.52 17.00
CA ILE A 323 -1.55 -11.47 16.52
C ILE A 323 -1.21 -10.07 16.03
N LEU A 324 -2.05 -9.50 15.17
CA LEU A 324 -1.85 -8.15 14.64
C LEU A 324 -1.83 -7.09 15.73
N LEU A 325 -2.75 -7.18 16.71
CA LEU A 325 -2.74 -6.27 17.86
C LEU A 325 -1.40 -6.32 18.60
N GLY A 326 -0.86 -7.52 18.86
CA GLY A 326 0.42 -7.69 19.52
C GLY A 326 1.56 -6.98 18.79
N TYR A 327 1.65 -7.18 17.48
CA TYR A 327 2.66 -6.49 16.66
C TYR A 327 2.45 -4.98 16.57
N VAL A 328 1.21 -4.52 16.46
CA VAL A 328 0.93 -3.08 16.48
C VAL A 328 1.36 -2.44 17.79
N GLU A 329 1.05 -3.07 18.95
CA GLU A 329 1.50 -2.60 20.27
C GLU A 329 3.04 -2.60 20.36
N GLU A 330 3.70 -3.65 19.89
CA GLU A 330 5.16 -3.74 19.87
C GLU A 330 5.76 -2.60 19.05
N MET A 331 5.29 -2.39 17.81
CA MET A 331 5.82 -1.38 16.92
C MET A 331 5.61 0.04 17.44
N PHE A 332 4.46 0.35 18.06
CA PHE A 332 4.21 1.68 18.62
C PHE A 332 4.92 1.94 19.94
N PHE A 333 4.98 0.97 20.84
CA PHE A 333 5.36 1.21 22.24
C PHE A 333 6.72 0.64 22.62
N SER A 334 7.14 -0.46 22.00
CA SER A 334 8.47 -1.07 22.23
C SER A 334 9.53 -0.62 21.23
N ARG A 335 9.09 -0.19 20.03
CA ARG A 335 9.94 0.31 18.94
C ARG A 335 11.23 -0.51 18.74
N PRO A 336 11.11 -1.79 18.43
CA PRO A 336 12.28 -2.70 18.38
C PRO A 336 13.31 -2.28 17.32
N TYR A 337 12.94 -1.41 16.41
CA TYR A 337 13.77 -0.85 15.34
C TYR A 337 14.63 0.36 15.78
N GLU A 338 14.37 0.97 16.94
CA GLU A 338 15.17 2.10 17.46
C GLU A 338 16.40 1.64 18.25
N SER A 339 16.47 0.36 18.61
CA SER A 339 17.52 -0.20 19.48
C SER A 339 18.69 -0.86 18.71
N GLN A 340 18.74 -0.72 17.38
CA GLN A 340 19.76 -1.35 16.52
C GLN A 340 20.79 -0.37 15.96
#